data_3f484e4be02b1ac1668e7f1727e1032e
#
_entry.id   3f484e4be02b1ac1668e7f1727e1032e
#
_cell.length_a   1.000
_cell.length_b   1.000
_cell.length_c   1.000
_cell.angle_alpha   90.00
_cell.angle_beta   90.00
_cell.angle_gamma   90.00
#
_symmetry.space_group_name_H-M   'P 1'
#
loop_
_entity.id
_entity.type
_entity.pdbx_description
1 polymer ?
#
loop_
_entity_poly.entity_id
_entity_poly.type
_entity_poly.pdbx_seq_one_letter_code
_entity_poly.pdbx_strand_id
1 'polypeptide(L)'
;QRQMCIRDSMHLVLDDKNFVFTSQLTPDAQGNMAYMQTPCRTPWRTVMVSDDARDILASNLILNLNEPCKYKDTSWIKPVKYIGVWWEMIAGGKPWAYTWDVPSVRLGETDYNKVKPNGQHPANNENVKKYIDFAAKHGFDQVLVEGWNIGWEDWFGHSKDYVFDFATPYPDFDIKMLNEYAQSKGVKLMMHHETSASIRNYERHMEAAYQLMNDYGYNAVKSGYVGNMIPRGEHHYGQWLNNHYLYAVTEAAKHHIMVNAHEAVRPTGLCRTYPNLIGNESARGTEYEAFSGNKPFHTTVLPFTRLQGGPMDYTPGIFEMDMSKLNPNSKSHVNSTLARQLALYVTMYSPLQMAADIPENYERFMDAFQFIKDVPVDWDESKYLEAEPGRYIVAARKAKGSNNWFIGCTSGEEGHLSTLKLDFLDNDKKYIATVYEDGKDAHYRNNPQSYGIRKGIVTAKSALKMKAVAGGGYAISIIEITDKTVLRDLKNLK
;
A
#
# COMPACT_ATOMS: atom_id res chain seq x y z
N GLN A 1 19.91 -6.52 12.79
CA GLN A 1 18.94 -6.51 11.68
C GLN A 1 19.44 -5.57 10.58
N ARG A 2 19.75 -6.11 9.41
CA ARG A 2 19.93 -5.27 8.22
C ARG A 2 18.56 -4.75 7.82
N GLN A 3 18.28 -3.52 8.16
CA GLN A 3 17.24 -2.78 7.48
C GLN A 3 17.68 -2.67 6.02
N MET A 4 17.02 -3.37 5.12
CA MET A 4 17.16 -3.10 3.69
C MET A 4 16.36 -1.84 3.40
N CYS A 5 17.07 -0.74 3.40
CA CYS A 5 16.51 0.57 3.18
C CYS A 5 16.68 0.95 1.72
N ILE A 6 15.62 1.37 1.11
CA ILE A 6 15.68 2.29 -0.01
C ILE A 6 16.26 3.57 0.58
N ARG A 7 17.52 3.87 0.30
CA ARG A 7 18.32 5.05 0.68
C ARG A 7 17.77 5.88 1.84
N ASP A 8 18.30 5.67 3.04
CA ASP A 8 17.79 6.25 4.30
C ASP A 8 18.37 7.61 4.64
N SER A 9 17.53 8.46 5.21
CA SER A 9 17.96 9.66 5.92
C SER A 9 18.82 9.35 7.13
N MET A 10 18.72 8.13 7.62
CA MET A 10 19.56 7.59 8.68
C MET A 10 19.97 6.19 8.33
N HIS A 11 21.23 6.05 7.96
CA HIS A 11 21.87 4.77 7.73
C HIS A 11 22.44 4.26 9.06
N LEU A 12 22.14 3.00 9.40
CA LEU A 12 22.75 2.34 10.54
C LEU A 12 23.90 1.45 10.06
N VAL A 13 25.11 1.76 10.50
CA VAL A 13 26.29 0.92 10.29
C VAL A 13 26.50 0.09 11.55
N LEU A 14 26.54 -1.22 11.40
CA LEU A 14 26.92 -2.14 12.47
C LEU A 14 28.42 -2.43 12.38
N ASP A 15 29.15 -2.12 13.44
CA ASP A 15 30.44 -2.73 13.75
C ASP A 15 30.15 -4.01 14.55
N ASP A 16 30.22 -5.14 13.88
CA ASP A 16 29.91 -6.45 14.46
C ASP A 16 30.97 -6.95 15.43
N LYS A 17 32.19 -6.40 15.38
CA LYS A 17 33.30 -6.75 16.30
C LYS A 17 33.12 -6.07 17.66
N ASN A 18 32.68 -4.82 17.64
CA ASN A 18 32.51 -4.02 18.86
C ASN A 18 31.06 -3.90 19.30
N PHE A 19 30.11 -4.52 18.56
CA PHE A 19 28.65 -4.41 18.79
C PHE A 19 28.14 -2.97 18.83
N VAL A 20 28.70 -2.09 17.98
CA VAL A 20 28.36 -0.68 17.92
C VAL A 20 27.50 -0.39 16.70
N PHE A 21 26.34 0.25 16.90
CA PHE A 21 25.52 0.84 15.85
C PHE A 21 25.81 2.32 15.71
N THR A 22 26.23 2.75 14.54
CA THR A 22 26.46 4.17 14.23
C THR A 22 25.33 4.66 13.30
N SER A 23 24.63 5.72 13.72
CA SER A 23 23.67 6.42 12.89
C SER A 23 24.37 7.43 12.00
N GLN A 24 24.10 7.39 10.70
CA GLN A 24 24.58 8.39 9.74
C GLN A 24 23.37 9.11 9.14
N LEU A 25 23.40 10.44 9.21
CA LEU A 25 22.39 11.28 8.55
C LEU A 25 22.80 11.52 7.09
N THR A 26 21.80 11.78 6.24
CA THR A 26 22.04 12.13 4.84
C THR A 26 22.42 13.61 4.75
N PRO A 27 23.62 13.96 4.26
CA PRO A 27 24.03 15.35 4.13
C PRO A 27 23.33 16.05 2.98
N ASP A 28 23.27 17.38 3.06
CA ASP A 28 22.93 18.24 1.92
C ASP A 28 24.12 18.40 0.95
N ALA A 29 23.96 19.25 -0.08
CA ALA A 29 24.98 19.51 -1.07
C ALA A 29 26.26 20.17 -0.50
N GLN A 30 26.18 20.79 0.67
CA GLN A 30 27.28 21.42 1.39
C GLN A 30 27.92 20.48 2.42
N GLY A 31 27.38 19.28 2.59
CA GLY A 31 27.85 18.29 3.57
C GLY A 31 27.25 18.47 4.97
N ASN A 32 26.28 19.38 5.16
CA ASN A 32 25.62 19.57 6.44
C ASN A 32 24.61 18.46 6.70
N MET A 33 24.64 17.88 7.89
CA MET A 33 23.75 16.78 8.27
C MET A 33 22.40 17.27 8.79
N ALA A 34 22.34 18.45 9.39
CA ALA A 34 21.11 19.07 9.87
C ALA A 34 21.32 20.56 10.17
N TYR A 35 20.27 21.34 10.01
CA TYR A 35 20.17 22.73 10.43
C TYR A 35 19.28 22.79 11.66
N MET A 36 19.75 23.43 12.71
CA MET A 36 19.01 23.56 13.96
C MET A 36 18.96 25.02 14.41
N GLN A 37 17.77 25.48 14.74
CA GLN A 37 17.55 26.80 15.35
C GLN A 37 17.19 26.62 16.82
N THR A 38 17.87 27.33 17.68
CA THR A 38 17.62 27.29 19.13
C THR A 38 16.45 28.21 19.54
N PRO A 39 15.60 27.79 20.50
CA PRO A 39 15.59 26.49 21.19
C PRO A 39 15.09 25.37 20.27
N CYS A 40 15.71 24.20 20.32
CA CYS A 40 15.33 23.04 19.50
C CYS A 40 15.24 21.75 20.32
N ARG A 41 14.57 20.75 19.77
CA ARG A 41 14.52 19.38 20.31
C ARG A 41 15.01 18.43 19.24
N THR A 42 15.80 17.45 19.62
CA THR A 42 16.20 16.34 18.76
C THR A 42 15.15 15.22 18.79
N PRO A 43 15.01 14.44 17.72
CA PRO A 43 14.11 13.29 17.72
C PRO A 43 14.62 12.21 18.67
N TRP A 44 13.68 11.41 19.18
CA TRP A 44 13.98 10.23 19.98
C TRP A 44 14.80 9.19 19.18
N ARG A 45 15.62 8.46 19.91
CA ARG A 45 16.25 7.21 19.43
C ARG A 45 15.73 6.09 20.30
N THR A 46 15.19 5.04 19.66
CA THR A 46 14.56 3.92 20.36
C THR A 46 15.27 2.63 20.02
N VAL A 47 15.36 1.75 21.00
CA VAL A 47 15.80 0.37 20.86
C VAL A 47 14.72 -0.51 21.47
N MET A 48 14.18 -1.44 20.70
CA MET A 48 13.21 -2.42 21.17
C MET A 48 13.93 -3.78 21.30
N VAL A 49 13.81 -4.39 22.47
CA VAL A 49 14.42 -5.69 22.77
C VAL A 49 13.35 -6.58 23.40
N SER A 50 13.19 -7.78 22.90
CA SER A 50 12.30 -8.80 23.47
C SER A 50 12.84 -10.20 23.11
N ASP A 51 12.54 -11.17 23.95
CA ASP A 51 12.77 -12.59 23.68
C ASP A 51 11.70 -13.22 22.79
N ASP A 52 10.58 -12.50 22.58
CA ASP A 52 9.49 -12.91 21.70
C ASP A 52 9.33 -11.90 20.54
N ALA A 53 9.47 -12.35 19.32
CA ALA A 53 9.34 -11.51 18.15
C ALA A 53 7.93 -10.86 18.02
N ARG A 54 6.91 -11.48 18.59
CA ARG A 54 5.53 -10.97 18.58
C ARG A 54 5.38 -9.66 19.35
N ASP A 55 6.17 -9.45 20.39
CA ASP A 55 6.18 -8.20 21.18
C ASP A 55 6.62 -7.01 20.35
N ILE A 56 7.58 -7.22 19.42
CA ILE A 56 8.03 -6.18 18.50
C ILE A 56 6.88 -5.78 17.57
N LEU A 57 6.13 -6.75 17.05
CA LEU A 57 4.97 -6.49 16.18
C LEU A 57 3.83 -5.78 16.91
N ALA A 58 3.62 -6.10 18.17
CA ALA A 58 2.57 -5.51 19.03
C ALA A 58 2.94 -4.12 19.57
N SER A 59 4.20 -3.71 19.43
CA SER A 59 4.72 -2.47 20.05
C SER A 59 4.16 -1.22 19.36
N ASN A 60 3.62 -0.31 20.18
CA ASN A 60 3.23 1.05 19.78
C ASN A 60 4.25 2.10 20.23
N LEU A 61 5.48 1.70 20.58
CA LEU A 61 6.47 2.61 21.18
C LEU A 61 6.74 3.83 20.29
N ILE A 62 7.01 3.62 18.99
CA ILE A 62 7.33 4.71 18.07
C ILE A 62 6.13 5.66 17.92
N LEU A 63 4.92 5.13 17.80
CA LEU A 63 3.71 5.95 17.73
C LEU A 63 3.52 6.77 19.01
N ASN A 64 3.71 6.16 20.18
CA ASN A 64 3.47 6.79 21.47
C ASN A 64 4.48 7.89 21.83
N LEU A 65 5.63 7.93 21.19
CA LEU A 65 6.62 9.01 21.35
C LEU A 65 6.30 10.26 20.52
N ASN A 66 5.31 10.18 19.63
CA ASN A 66 4.84 11.34 18.88
C ASN A 66 3.80 12.13 19.65
N GLU A 67 3.69 13.42 19.33
CA GLU A 67 2.68 14.31 19.90
C GLU A 67 1.26 13.79 19.63
N PRO A 68 0.29 14.10 20.48
CA PRO A 68 -1.11 13.82 20.21
C PRO A 68 -1.59 14.42 18.89
N CYS A 69 -2.72 13.94 18.39
CA CYS A 69 -3.36 14.46 17.19
C CYS A 69 -3.54 15.98 17.24
N LYS A 70 -3.11 16.67 16.19
CA LYS A 70 -3.21 18.12 16.04
C LYS A 70 -4.57 18.59 15.54
N TYR A 71 -5.40 17.70 15.03
CA TYR A 71 -6.70 18.07 14.48
C TYR A 71 -7.82 17.95 15.51
N LYS A 72 -8.68 18.96 15.53
CA LYS A 72 -9.88 18.98 16.40
C LYS A 72 -10.97 18.06 15.86
N ASP A 73 -11.08 17.97 14.54
CA ASP A 73 -12.00 17.10 13.82
C ASP A 73 -11.23 16.15 12.90
N THR A 74 -11.46 14.87 13.08
CA THR A 74 -10.91 13.79 12.25
C THR A 74 -12.01 12.99 11.54
N SER A 75 -13.26 13.46 11.59
CA SER A 75 -14.41 12.74 11.05
C SER A 75 -14.36 12.55 9.53
N TRP A 76 -13.62 13.39 8.83
CA TRP A 76 -13.37 13.33 7.40
C TRP A 76 -12.32 12.30 6.99
N ILE A 77 -11.48 11.82 7.92
CA ILE A 77 -10.47 10.78 7.68
C ILE A 77 -11.16 9.43 7.79
N LYS A 78 -11.12 8.65 6.72
CA LYS A 78 -11.77 7.34 6.64
C LYS A 78 -10.81 6.29 6.13
N PRO A 79 -10.82 5.07 6.69
CA PRO A 79 -10.16 3.94 6.06
C PRO A 79 -10.68 3.71 4.64
N VAL A 80 -9.81 3.30 3.72
CA VAL A 80 -10.10 3.18 2.28
C VAL A 80 -9.66 1.84 1.73
N LYS A 81 -10.55 1.18 1.02
CA LYS A 81 -10.23 0.06 0.14
C LYS A 81 -10.39 0.52 -1.30
N TYR A 82 -9.33 0.39 -2.11
CA TYR A 82 -9.31 0.94 -3.46
C TYR A 82 -8.75 -0.02 -4.50
N ILE A 83 -9.06 0.24 -5.76
CA ILE A 83 -8.46 -0.36 -6.95
C ILE A 83 -7.96 0.77 -7.85
N GLY A 84 -7.11 0.52 -8.83
CA GLY A 84 -6.64 1.62 -9.66
C GLY A 84 -6.12 1.26 -11.04
N VAL A 85 -6.20 2.25 -11.93
CA VAL A 85 -5.47 2.30 -13.19
C VAL A 85 -4.01 2.58 -12.86
N TRP A 86 -3.21 1.52 -12.73
CA TRP A 86 -1.85 1.56 -12.22
C TRP A 86 -1.02 0.34 -12.66
N TRP A 87 -1.46 -0.89 -12.33
CA TRP A 87 -0.67 -2.11 -12.51
C TRP A 87 -0.33 -2.40 -13.97
N GLU A 88 -1.23 -2.11 -14.88
CA GLU A 88 -1.00 -2.27 -16.31
C GLU A 88 0.15 -1.39 -16.85
N MET A 89 0.42 -0.25 -16.19
CA MET A 89 1.54 0.64 -16.52
C MET A 89 2.82 0.20 -15.80
N ILE A 90 2.77 -0.09 -14.53
CA ILE A 90 3.92 -0.59 -13.75
C ILE A 90 4.48 -1.88 -14.34
N ALA A 91 3.61 -2.81 -14.74
CA ALA A 91 4.03 -4.04 -15.42
C ALA A 91 4.57 -3.81 -16.85
N GLY A 92 4.54 -2.56 -17.35
CA GLY A 92 5.06 -2.18 -18.66
C GLY A 92 4.18 -2.60 -19.84
N GLY A 93 2.90 -2.95 -19.60
CA GLY A 93 1.94 -3.29 -20.63
C GLY A 93 1.31 -2.07 -21.33
N LYS A 94 1.27 -0.94 -20.63
CA LYS A 94 0.69 0.32 -21.09
C LYS A 94 1.58 1.50 -20.69
N PRO A 95 1.57 2.61 -21.47
CA PRO A 95 2.32 3.83 -21.15
C PRO A 95 1.53 4.74 -20.20
N TRP A 96 2.23 5.56 -19.41
CA TRP A 96 1.62 6.72 -18.75
C TRP A 96 1.35 7.88 -19.71
N ALA A 97 2.15 7.99 -20.77
CA ALA A 97 2.08 9.09 -21.75
C ALA A 97 0.83 9.01 -22.62
N TYR A 98 0.23 10.15 -22.93
CA TYR A 98 -0.90 10.29 -23.84
C TYR A 98 -0.48 10.21 -25.32
N THR A 99 0.73 10.69 -25.65
CA THR A 99 1.22 10.83 -27.02
C THR A 99 2.68 10.43 -27.17
N TRP A 100 3.08 10.06 -28.39
CA TRP A 100 4.50 9.89 -28.77
C TRP A 100 5.04 11.08 -29.55
N ASP A 101 4.21 12.08 -29.89
CA ASP A 101 4.58 13.20 -30.74
C ASP A 101 5.33 14.32 -29.99
N VAL A 102 5.37 14.26 -28.67
CA VAL A 102 5.98 15.28 -27.80
C VAL A 102 7.24 14.71 -27.14
N PRO A 103 8.43 14.98 -27.67
CA PRO A 103 9.68 14.47 -27.08
C PRO A 103 10.09 15.24 -25.81
N SER A 104 9.56 16.44 -25.59
CA SER A 104 9.80 17.24 -24.40
C SER A 104 8.59 18.12 -24.10
N VAL A 105 7.97 17.91 -22.96
CA VAL A 105 6.82 18.69 -22.50
C VAL A 105 7.29 20.06 -22.00
N ARG A 106 6.57 21.11 -22.40
CA ARG A 106 6.70 22.45 -21.85
C ARG A 106 5.35 22.88 -21.29
N LEU A 107 5.26 22.96 -19.98
CA LEU A 107 4.01 23.35 -19.30
C LEU A 107 3.58 24.76 -19.74
N GLY A 108 2.31 24.91 -20.11
CA GLY A 108 1.75 26.15 -20.62
C GLY A 108 2.04 26.45 -22.11
N GLU A 109 2.93 25.68 -22.79
CA GLU A 109 3.26 25.85 -24.20
C GLU A 109 2.82 24.65 -25.05
N THR A 110 2.94 23.43 -24.54
CA THR A 110 2.55 22.21 -25.26
C THR A 110 1.03 22.13 -25.36
N ASP A 111 0.49 22.19 -26.58
CA ASP A 111 -0.96 22.13 -26.84
C ASP A 111 -1.38 20.69 -27.17
N TYR A 112 -1.87 19.98 -26.18
CA TYR A 112 -2.30 18.59 -26.30
C TYR A 112 -3.52 18.37 -27.22
N ASN A 113 -4.26 19.43 -27.58
CA ASN A 113 -5.35 19.34 -28.57
C ASN A 113 -4.83 19.25 -30.00
N LYS A 114 -3.54 19.55 -30.24
CA LYS A 114 -2.89 19.48 -31.56
C LYS A 114 -2.02 18.26 -31.79
N VAL A 115 -1.82 17.42 -30.74
CA VAL A 115 -1.00 16.21 -30.84
C VAL A 115 -1.88 14.98 -31.04
N LYS A 116 -1.34 13.95 -31.68
CA LYS A 116 -2.05 12.69 -31.89
C LYS A 116 -1.96 11.82 -30.64
N PRO A 117 -3.10 11.31 -30.11
CA PRO A 117 -3.06 10.33 -29.04
C PRO A 117 -2.38 9.04 -29.50
N ASN A 118 -1.64 8.38 -28.60
CA ASN A 118 -0.99 7.10 -28.92
C ASN A 118 -1.96 5.91 -28.98
N GLY A 119 -3.20 6.08 -28.52
CA GLY A 119 -4.24 5.05 -28.50
C GLY A 119 -4.01 3.92 -27.48
N GLN A 120 -3.01 4.07 -26.60
CA GLN A 120 -2.66 3.07 -25.59
C GLN A 120 -2.73 3.61 -24.16
N HIS A 121 -2.98 4.91 -24.00
CA HIS A 121 -3.06 5.59 -22.70
C HIS A 121 -4.23 5.02 -21.86
N PRO A 122 -3.96 4.41 -20.68
CA PRO A 122 -4.99 3.72 -19.93
C PRO A 122 -5.81 4.64 -19.02
N ALA A 123 -5.30 5.84 -18.68
CA ALA A 123 -6.03 6.82 -17.88
C ALA A 123 -7.07 7.59 -18.72
N ASN A 124 -7.82 6.88 -19.56
CA ASN A 124 -8.86 7.45 -20.43
C ASN A 124 -10.28 7.17 -19.90
N ASN A 125 -11.24 7.92 -20.40
CA ASN A 125 -12.64 7.88 -19.97
C ASN A 125 -13.25 6.46 -19.95
N GLU A 126 -12.97 5.66 -20.97
CA GLU A 126 -13.55 4.33 -21.12
C GLU A 126 -12.99 3.36 -20.06
N ASN A 127 -11.66 3.28 -19.96
CA ASN A 127 -11.00 2.38 -19.02
C ASN A 127 -11.28 2.78 -17.55
N VAL A 128 -11.26 4.07 -17.24
CA VAL A 128 -11.58 4.54 -15.89
C VAL A 128 -13.00 4.20 -15.48
N LYS A 129 -14.00 4.32 -16.39
CA LYS A 129 -15.38 3.87 -16.12
C LYS A 129 -15.46 2.38 -15.81
N LYS A 130 -14.68 1.54 -16.53
CA LYS A 130 -14.61 0.10 -16.24
C LYS A 130 -14.13 -0.16 -14.80
N TYR A 131 -13.09 0.55 -14.35
CA TYR A 131 -12.61 0.43 -12.96
C TYR A 131 -13.63 0.96 -11.95
N ILE A 132 -14.35 2.05 -12.26
CA ILE A 132 -15.43 2.56 -11.40
C ILE A 132 -16.55 1.52 -11.26
N ASP A 133 -17.00 0.91 -12.37
CA ASP A 133 -18.04 -0.11 -12.35
C ASP A 133 -17.60 -1.36 -11.58
N PHE A 134 -16.35 -1.77 -11.73
CA PHE A 134 -15.78 -2.87 -10.96
C PHE A 134 -15.74 -2.55 -9.46
N ALA A 135 -15.26 -1.35 -9.10
CA ALA A 135 -15.21 -0.88 -7.72
C ALA A 135 -16.61 -0.87 -7.08
N ALA A 136 -17.60 -0.28 -7.74
CA ALA A 136 -18.98 -0.22 -7.29
C ALA A 136 -19.60 -1.61 -7.11
N LYS A 137 -19.39 -2.51 -8.08
CA LYS A 137 -19.90 -3.89 -8.05
C LYS A 137 -19.33 -4.70 -6.88
N HIS A 138 -18.09 -4.43 -6.48
CA HIS A 138 -17.36 -5.23 -5.50
C HIS A 138 -17.15 -4.55 -4.14
N GLY A 139 -17.72 -3.37 -3.93
CA GLY A 139 -17.72 -2.67 -2.64
C GLY A 139 -16.38 -2.01 -2.29
N PHE A 140 -15.67 -1.50 -3.29
CA PHE A 140 -14.51 -0.65 -3.08
C PHE A 140 -14.92 0.81 -2.94
N ASP A 141 -14.20 1.54 -2.10
CA ASP A 141 -14.51 2.93 -1.78
C ASP A 141 -14.02 3.89 -2.85
N GLN A 142 -12.85 3.58 -3.46
CA GLN A 142 -12.19 4.50 -4.37
C GLN A 142 -11.51 3.81 -5.55
N VAL A 143 -11.29 4.59 -6.62
CA VAL A 143 -10.51 4.23 -7.80
C VAL A 143 -9.36 5.24 -7.95
N LEU A 144 -8.12 4.76 -7.83
CA LEU A 144 -6.92 5.53 -8.17
C LEU A 144 -6.79 5.61 -9.69
N VAL A 145 -6.41 6.78 -10.22
CA VAL A 145 -6.05 6.92 -11.63
C VAL A 145 -4.70 7.59 -11.75
N GLU A 146 -3.67 6.83 -12.07
CA GLU A 146 -2.35 7.37 -12.43
C GLU A 146 -2.31 7.75 -13.91
N GLY A 147 -1.48 8.71 -14.26
CA GLY A 147 -1.33 9.16 -15.66
C GLY A 147 -2.43 10.10 -16.15
N TRP A 148 -3.32 10.59 -15.30
CA TRP A 148 -4.49 11.40 -15.68
C TRP A 148 -4.15 12.81 -16.21
N ASN A 149 -3.05 13.41 -15.73
CA ASN A 149 -2.63 14.79 -15.97
C ASN A 149 -1.48 14.91 -16.96
N ILE A 150 -1.27 16.08 -17.55
CA ILE A 150 -0.22 16.33 -18.52
C ILE A 150 1.18 16.30 -17.90
N GLY A 151 2.17 15.79 -18.67
CA GLY A 151 3.59 15.81 -18.30
C GLY A 151 4.31 14.46 -18.35
N TRP A 152 3.63 13.37 -18.67
CA TRP A 152 4.19 12.02 -18.60
C TRP A 152 5.06 11.60 -19.81
N GLU A 153 5.17 12.41 -20.85
CA GLU A 153 5.92 12.05 -22.07
C GLU A 153 7.43 11.99 -21.83
N ASP A 154 7.96 12.85 -20.95
CA ASP A 154 9.40 12.94 -20.68
C ASP A 154 9.73 13.14 -19.19
N TRP A 155 8.91 12.56 -18.29
CA TRP A 155 9.02 12.74 -16.85
C TRP A 155 10.19 12.00 -16.21
N PHE A 156 10.42 10.74 -16.61
CA PHE A 156 11.36 9.85 -15.95
C PHE A 156 12.81 10.06 -16.42
N GLY A 157 13.72 10.27 -15.46
CA GLY A 157 15.17 10.35 -15.72
C GLY A 157 15.66 11.71 -16.26
N HIS A 158 14.81 12.65 -16.57
CA HIS A 158 15.19 13.94 -17.14
C HIS A 158 15.51 15.02 -16.10
N SER A 159 15.15 14.83 -14.84
CA SER A 159 15.38 15.79 -13.74
C SER A 159 14.92 17.21 -14.08
N LYS A 160 13.69 17.33 -14.54
CA LYS A 160 13.05 18.60 -14.94
C LYS A 160 12.45 19.30 -13.73
N ASP A 161 12.60 20.63 -13.63
CA ASP A 161 11.90 21.41 -12.58
C ASP A 161 10.41 21.53 -12.89
N TYR A 162 10.02 21.91 -14.10
CA TYR A 162 8.61 22.01 -14.50
C TYR A 162 8.19 20.76 -15.28
N VAL A 163 7.85 19.68 -14.57
CA VAL A 163 7.58 18.38 -15.18
C VAL A 163 6.09 18.08 -15.32
N PHE A 164 5.27 18.30 -14.28
CA PHE A 164 3.85 18.05 -14.27
C PHE A 164 3.02 19.30 -14.01
N ASP A 165 1.83 19.34 -14.60
CA ASP A 165 0.75 20.22 -14.21
C ASP A 165 -0.28 19.40 -13.43
N PHE A 166 -0.51 19.76 -12.19
CA PHE A 166 -1.38 19.03 -11.26
C PHE A 166 -2.86 19.46 -11.30
N ALA A 167 -3.23 20.29 -12.30
CA ALA A 167 -4.59 20.79 -12.46
C ALA A 167 -5.16 20.55 -13.86
N THR A 168 -4.33 20.16 -14.83
CA THR A 168 -4.73 19.98 -16.23
C THR A 168 -4.74 18.50 -16.62
N PRO A 169 -5.93 17.90 -16.89
CA PRO A 169 -6.04 16.53 -17.38
C PRO A 169 -5.59 16.42 -18.85
N TYR A 170 -5.25 15.20 -19.27
CA TYR A 170 -5.14 14.88 -20.69
C TYR A 170 -6.51 15.00 -21.42
N PRO A 171 -6.54 15.21 -22.74
CA PRO A 171 -7.79 15.38 -23.50
C PRO A 171 -8.76 14.21 -23.44
N ASP A 172 -8.28 13.00 -23.17
CA ASP A 172 -9.08 11.78 -23.05
C ASP A 172 -9.54 11.46 -21.62
N PHE A 173 -9.23 12.34 -20.65
CA PHE A 173 -9.65 12.24 -19.24
C PHE A 173 -10.58 13.41 -18.87
N ASP A 174 -11.87 13.21 -18.97
CA ASP A 174 -12.88 14.19 -18.53
C ASP A 174 -13.08 14.07 -17.01
N ILE A 175 -12.32 14.87 -16.26
CA ILE A 175 -12.31 14.85 -14.79
C ILE A 175 -13.70 15.10 -14.19
N LYS A 176 -14.49 15.99 -14.79
CA LYS A 176 -15.86 16.31 -14.30
C LYS A 176 -16.78 15.12 -14.49
N MET A 177 -16.90 14.64 -15.73
CA MET A 177 -17.77 13.53 -16.08
C MET A 177 -17.42 12.27 -15.30
N LEU A 178 -16.13 11.96 -15.12
CA LEU A 178 -15.69 10.77 -14.41
C LEU A 178 -15.98 10.84 -12.91
N ASN A 179 -15.84 12.01 -12.27
CA ASN A 179 -16.20 12.19 -10.86
C ASN A 179 -17.71 12.12 -10.65
N GLU A 180 -18.51 12.76 -11.51
CA GLU A 180 -19.97 12.64 -11.47
C GLU A 180 -20.43 11.19 -11.66
N TYR A 181 -19.78 10.45 -12.59
CA TYR A 181 -20.06 9.03 -12.82
C TYR A 181 -19.71 8.18 -11.59
N ALA A 182 -18.54 8.35 -11.02
CA ALA A 182 -18.10 7.62 -9.83
C ALA A 182 -19.05 7.87 -8.64
N GLN A 183 -19.39 9.13 -8.37
CA GLN A 183 -20.30 9.51 -7.31
C GLN A 183 -21.70 8.91 -7.51
N SER A 184 -22.20 8.84 -8.75
CA SER A 184 -23.48 8.19 -9.07
C SER A 184 -23.51 6.70 -8.75
N LYS A 185 -22.33 6.07 -8.66
CA LYS A 185 -22.13 4.65 -8.30
C LYS A 185 -21.76 4.44 -6.82
N GLY A 186 -21.67 5.52 -6.03
CA GLY A 186 -21.24 5.46 -4.63
C GLY A 186 -19.73 5.27 -4.44
N VAL A 187 -18.93 5.52 -5.47
CA VAL A 187 -17.46 5.41 -5.48
C VAL A 187 -16.87 6.81 -5.60
N LYS A 188 -15.65 7.02 -5.09
CA LYS A 188 -14.87 8.23 -5.34
C LYS A 188 -13.65 7.92 -6.21
N LEU A 189 -13.16 8.93 -6.92
CA LEU A 189 -11.83 8.84 -7.49
C LEU A 189 -10.79 9.23 -6.43
N MET A 190 -9.62 8.57 -6.45
CA MET A 190 -8.42 8.94 -5.70
C MET A 190 -7.47 9.67 -6.64
N MET A 191 -7.01 10.83 -6.21
CA MET A 191 -6.07 11.65 -6.97
C MET A 191 -4.68 11.04 -6.99
N HIS A 192 -3.92 11.25 -8.07
CA HIS A 192 -2.50 10.94 -8.18
C HIS A 192 -1.69 12.19 -8.49
N HIS A 193 -0.68 12.46 -7.68
CA HIS A 193 0.29 13.53 -7.87
C HIS A 193 1.70 12.94 -7.93
N GLU A 194 2.16 12.48 -9.11
CA GLU A 194 3.57 12.18 -9.32
C GLU A 194 4.35 13.49 -9.48
N THR A 195 5.43 13.64 -8.74
CA THR A 195 6.24 14.86 -8.76
C THR A 195 7.52 14.75 -9.58
N SER A 196 7.91 13.52 -9.99
CA SER A 196 9.24 13.22 -10.54
C SER A 196 10.37 13.81 -9.68
N ALA A 197 10.18 13.80 -8.36
CA ALA A 197 11.05 14.41 -7.35
C ALA A 197 11.31 15.91 -7.54
N SER A 198 10.50 16.61 -8.36
CA SER A 198 10.55 18.08 -8.48
C SER A 198 9.65 18.74 -7.45
N ILE A 199 10.19 18.91 -6.26
CA ILE A 199 9.45 19.40 -5.11
C ILE A 199 8.99 20.86 -5.30
N ARG A 200 9.87 21.72 -5.86
CA ARG A 200 9.50 23.12 -6.11
C ARG A 200 8.34 23.25 -7.09
N ASN A 201 8.29 22.38 -8.09
CA ASN A 201 7.17 22.36 -9.01
C ASN A 201 5.87 21.95 -8.31
N TYR A 202 5.93 20.92 -7.46
CA TYR A 202 4.76 20.48 -6.71
C TYR A 202 4.25 21.56 -5.74
N GLU A 203 5.14 22.17 -4.96
CA GLU A 203 4.76 23.23 -4.02
C GLU A 203 4.16 24.47 -4.71
N ARG A 204 4.62 24.84 -5.91
CA ARG A 204 4.02 25.92 -6.71
C ARG A 204 2.56 25.66 -7.11
N HIS A 205 2.22 24.41 -7.35
CA HIS A 205 0.91 24.02 -7.85
C HIS A 205 -0.03 23.46 -6.76
N MET A 206 0.49 23.21 -5.57
CA MET A 206 -0.19 22.44 -4.51
C MET A 206 -1.56 23.04 -4.14
N GLU A 207 -1.65 24.34 -3.98
CA GLU A 207 -2.91 25.02 -3.65
C GLU A 207 -3.96 24.81 -4.76
N ALA A 208 -3.58 25.06 -6.03
CA ALA A 208 -4.47 24.86 -7.17
C ALA A 208 -4.87 23.39 -7.33
N ALA A 209 -3.93 22.47 -7.07
CA ALA A 209 -4.19 21.04 -7.14
C ALA A 209 -5.18 20.58 -6.06
N TYR A 210 -5.03 21.04 -4.82
CA TYR A 210 -5.96 20.70 -3.74
C TYR A 210 -7.33 21.37 -3.91
N GLN A 211 -7.37 22.60 -4.45
CA GLN A 211 -8.63 23.25 -4.80
C GLN A 211 -9.37 22.47 -5.89
N LEU A 212 -8.68 22.02 -6.94
CA LEU A 212 -9.24 21.14 -7.97
C LEU A 212 -9.85 19.87 -7.36
N MET A 213 -9.13 19.26 -6.41
CA MET A 213 -9.62 18.09 -5.72
C MET A 213 -10.94 18.36 -4.97
N ASN A 214 -11.01 19.50 -4.28
CA ASN A 214 -12.23 19.88 -3.57
C ASN A 214 -13.38 20.14 -4.53
N ASP A 215 -13.13 20.82 -5.65
CA ASP A 215 -14.13 21.18 -6.66
C ASP A 215 -14.78 19.93 -7.29
N TYR A 216 -14.04 18.82 -7.41
CA TYR A 216 -14.52 17.55 -7.97
C TYR A 216 -14.80 16.47 -6.92
N GLY A 217 -14.64 16.77 -5.62
CA GLY A 217 -15.03 15.88 -4.51
C GLY A 217 -14.04 14.75 -4.20
N TYR A 218 -12.78 14.88 -4.63
CA TYR A 218 -11.70 14.01 -4.15
C TYR A 218 -11.44 14.26 -2.66
N ASN A 219 -11.08 13.20 -1.94
CA ASN A 219 -10.73 13.30 -0.53
C ASN A 219 -9.45 12.53 -0.16
N ALA A 220 -8.76 11.98 -1.13
CA ALA A 220 -7.49 11.29 -0.95
C ALA A 220 -6.58 11.50 -2.16
N VAL A 221 -5.28 11.60 -1.90
CA VAL A 221 -4.22 11.71 -2.92
C VAL A 221 -3.12 10.69 -2.66
N LYS A 222 -2.70 9.98 -3.71
CA LYS A 222 -1.43 9.27 -3.76
C LYS A 222 -0.40 10.24 -4.34
N SER A 223 0.66 10.55 -3.57
CA SER A 223 1.75 11.41 -4.03
C SER A 223 3.03 10.60 -4.26
N GLY A 224 3.65 10.73 -5.45
CA GLY A 224 4.88 10.07 -5.84
C GLY A 224 6.06 11.05 -5.93
N TYR A 225 7.28 10.53 -5.73
CA TYR A 225 8.51 11.31 -5.72
C TYR A 225 9.65 10.56 -6.42
N VAL A 226 9.33 9.96 -7.56
CA VAL A 226 10.27 9.13 -8.32
C VAL A 226 11.38 9.98 -8.94
N GLY A 227 12.64 9.56 -8.79
CA GLY A 227 13.78 10.16 -9.48
C GLY A 227 14.73 10.95 -8.59
N ASN A 228 15.54 11.79 -9.23
CA ASN A 228 16.51 12.64 -8.54
C ASN A 228 15.86 13.93 -8.08
N MET A 229 16.17 14.31 -6.82
CA MET A 229 15.57 15.49 -6.21
C MET A 229 15.88 16.80 -6.97
N ILE A 230 14.87 17.65 -7.06
CA ILE A 230 15.00 19.06 -7.42
C ILE A 230 14.44 19.89 -6.24
N PRO A 231 15.25 20.73 -5.61
CA PRO A 231 16.57 21.24 -6.04
C PRO A 231 17.70 20.19 -6.00
N ARG A 232 18.64 20.30 -6.93
CA ARG A 232 19.81 19.40 -7.02
C ARG A 232 20.66 19.51 -5.75
N GLY A 233 21.18 18.37 -5.31
CA GLY A 233 21.98 18.26 -4.09
C GLY A 233 21.17 17.91 -2.85
N GLU A 234 19.84 17.97 -2.93
CA GLU A 234 18.96 17.42 -1.91
C GLU A 234 18.71 15.94 -2.14
N HIS A 235 18.26 15.25 -1.10
CA HIS A 235 18.00 13.82 -1.10
C HIS A 235 16.64 13.51 -0.50
N HIS A 236 16.02 12.39 -0.92
CA HIS A 236 14.71 11.92 -0.40
C HIS A 236 14.67 11.83 1.12
N TYR A 237 15.80 11.63 1.76
CA TYR A 237 15.92 11.42 3.20
C TYR A 237 16.64 12.57 3.91
N GLY A 238 16.95 13.64 3.20
CA GLY A 238 17.52 14.86 3.78
C GLY A 238 16.50 15.62 4.61
N GLN A 239 16.97 16.51 5.46
CA GLN A 239 16.09 17.35 6.32
C GLN A 239 15.14 18.20 5.49
N TRP A 240 15.60 18.72 4.34
CA TRP A 240 14.79 19.57 3.47
C TRP A 240 13.53 18.85 2.99
N LEU A 241 13.65 17.61 2.51
CA LEU A 241 12.49 16.83 2.05
C LEU A 241 11.61 16.34 3.21
N ASN A 242 12.20 16.02 4.38
CA ASN A 242 11.39 15.72 5.56
C ASN A 242 10.47 16.89 5.93
N ASN A 243 10.95 18.13 5.79
CA ASN A 243 10.14 19.33 6.01
C ASN A 243 9.04 19.46 4.95
N HIS A 244 9.37 19.16 3.68
CA HIS A 244 8.37 19.13 2.60
C HIS A 244 7.25 18.11 2.87
N TYR A 245 7.57 16.88 3.29
CA TYR A 245 6.54 15.88 3.59
C TYR A 245 5.59 16.35 4.68
N LEU A 246 6.12 16.93 5.74
CA LEU A 246 5.28 17.52 6.80
C LEU A 246 4.42 18.65 6.24
N TYR A 247 5.00 19.54 5.43
CA TYR A 247 4.29 20.63 4.78
C TYR A 247 3.15 20.09 3.90
N ALA A 248 3.43 19.16 2.99
CA ALA A 248 2.42 18.59 2.09
C ALA A 248 1.25 17.92 2.86
N VAL A 249 1.56 17.17 3.93
CA VAL A 249 0.54 16.53 4.79
C VAL A 249 -0.33 17.57 5.49
N THR A 250 0.27 18.66 6.02
CA THR A 250 -0.49 19.70 6.74
C THR A 250 -1.27 20.61 5.80
N GLU A 251 -0.77 20.88 4.60
CA GLU A 251 -1.54 21.61 3.56
C GLU A 251 -2.74 20.78 3.10
N ALA A 252 -2.54 19.49 2.78
CA ALA A 252 -3.64 18.59 2.42
C ALA A 252 -4.76 18.56 3.49
N ALA A 253 -4.38 18.60 4.78
CA ALA A 253 -5.35 18.60 5.87
C ALA A 253 -6.24 19.86 5.89
N LYS A 254 -5.74 21.02 5.45
CA LYS A 254 -6.56 22.23 5.33
C LYS A 254 -7.70 22.09 4.31
N HIS A 255 -7.49 21.23 3.32
CA HIS A 255 -8.45 20.88 2.29
C HIS A 255 -9.24 19.59 2.60
N HIS A 256 -9.10 19.01 3.79
CA HIS A 256 -9.68 17.73 4.19
C HIS A 256 -9.29 16.56 3.26
N ILE A 257 -8.02 16.52 2.83
CA ILE A 257 -7.46 15.51 1.94
C ILE A 257 -6.58 14.56 2.73
N MET A 258 -6.83 13.26 2.58
CA MET A 258 -5.98 12.17 3.09
C MET A 258 -4.80 11.96 2.14
N VAL A 259 -3.63 11.68 2.70
CA VAL A 259 -2.38 11.52 1.96
C VAL A 259 -1.86 10.09 2.05
N ASN A 260 -1.54 9.51 0.89
CA ASN A 260 -0.77 8.29 0.73
C ASN A 260 0.55 8.65 0.03
N ALA A 261 1.64 8.80 0.78
CA ALA A 261 2.93 9.26 0.25
C ALA A 261 3.82 8.08 -0.16
N HIS A 262 4.15 7.98 -1.45
CA HIS A 262 5.10 7.01 -1.99
C HIS A 262 6.52 7.56 -2.01
N GLU A 263 7.54 6.71 -2.22
CA GLU A 263 8.99 6.99 -2.10
C GLU A 263 9.42 7.73 -0.82
N ALA A 264 8.47 8.20 -0.07
CA ALA A 264 8.65 9.06 1.09
C ALA A 264 9.66 8.51 2.11
N VAL A 265 10.09 9.38 3.02
CA VAL A 265 10.98 9.02 4.12
C VAL A 265 10.38 7.95 5.04
N ARG A 266 11.25 7.19 5.68
CA ARG A 266 10.85 6.19 6.66
C ARG A 266 9.91 6.78 7.71
N PRO A 267 8.78 6.14 7.99
CA PRO A 267 7.82 6.65 8.95
C PRO A 267 8.37 6.61 10.37
N THR A 268 8.01 7.62 11.14
CA THR A 268 8.45 7.85 12.52
C THR A 268 7.29 7.97 13.49
N GLY A 269 6.12 7.46 13.12
CA GLY A 269 4.89 7.60 13.91
C GLY A 269 4.13 8.91 13.67
N LEU A 270 4.50 9.67 12.63
CA LEU A 270 3.90 10.97 12.31
C LEU A 270 2.39 10.89 12.08
N CYS A 271 1.89 9.75 11.61
CA CYS A 271 0.46 9.49 11.42
C CYS A 271 -0.37 9.55 12.72
N ARG A 272 0.24 9.44 13.90
CA ARG A 272 -0.45 9.70 15.18
C ARG A 272 -0.78 11.18 15.35
N THR A 273 0.15 12.05 15.00
CA THR A 273 0.01 13.51 15.12
C THR A 273 -0.82 14.11 13.99
N TYR A 274 -0.64 13.58 12.79
CA TYR A 274 -1.31 13.99 11.56
C TYR A 274 -1.99 12.78 10.89
N PRO A 275 -3.16 12.35 11.39
CA PRO A 275 -3.80 11.10 10.94
C PRO A 275 -4.31 11.11 9.50
N ASN A 276 -4.32 12.25 8.81
CA ASN A 276 -4.55 12.30 7.38
C ASN A 276 -3.39 11.73 6.54
N LEU A 277 -2.20 11.53 7.12
CA LEU A 277 -1.17 10.66 6.55
C LEU A 277 -1.60 9.21 6.76
N ILE A 278 -2.53 8.76 5.92
CA ILE A 278 -3.22 7.48 6.07
C ILE A 278 -2.44 6.31 5.46
N GLY A 279 -1.61 6.60 4.47
CA GLY A 279 -0.74 5.63 3.80
C GLY A 279 0.63 6.20 3.50
N ASN A 280 1.62 5.31 3.44
CA ASN A 280 2.98 5.66 3.09
C ASN A 280 3.69 4.40 2.57
N GLU A 281 4.47 4.49 1.49
CA GLU A 281 5.21 3.34 1.00
C GLU A 281 6.54 3.15 1.75
N SER A 282 7.52 4.00 1.52
CA SER A 282 8.85 4.08 2.16
C SER A 282 9.63 2.77 2.27
N ALA A 283 9.28 1.77 1.52
CA ALA A 283 9.98 0.50 1.34
C ALA A 283 9.48 -0.17 0.06
N ARG A 284 10.22 -1.18 -0.42
CA ARG A 284 9.82 -1.90 -1.62
C ARG A 284 8.45 -2.57 -1.43
N GLY A 285 7.45 -2.09 -2.17
CA GLY A 285 6.11 -2.66 -2.26
C GLY A 285 5.99 -3.66 -3.42
N THR A 286 4.74 -3.95 -3.81
CA THR A 286 4.43 -4.86 -4.93
C THR A 286 4.97 -4.36 -6.26
N GLU A 287 5.10 -3.06 -6.46
CA GLU A 287 5.61 -2.50 -7.72
C GLU A 287 6.97 -3.08 -8.12
N TYR A 288 7.84 -3.37 -7.16
CA TYR A 288 9.15 -3.98 -7.43
C TYR A 288 9.08 -5.41 -7.97
N GLU A 289 7.95 -6.09 -7.84
CA GLU A 289 7.72 -7.39 -8.47
C GLU A 289 7.71 -7.29 -10.00
N ALA A 290 7.30 -6.13 -10.55
CA ALA A 290 7.32 -5.87 -11.98
C ALA A 290 8.75 -5.68 -12.54
N PHE A 291 9.73 -5.31 -11.72
CA PHE A 291 11.07 -4.95 -12.17
C PHE A 291 12.13 -6.01 -11.83
N SER A 292 12.28 -6.35 -10.57
CA SER A 292 13.35 -7.22 -10.10
C SER A 292 12.88 -8.30 -9.13
N GLY A 293 11.63 -8.24 -8.73
CA GLY A 293 10.99 -9.08 -7.72
C GLY A 293 11.50 -8.81 -6.31
N ASN A 294 10.63 -9.10 -5.33
CA ASN A 294 11.01 -9.24 -3.94
C ASN A 294 11.15 -10.72 -3.62
N LYS A 295 12.10 -11.09 -2.77
CA LYS A 295 12.13 -12.46 -2.26
C LYS A 295 10.98 -12.69 -1.27
N PRO A 296 10.47 -13.92 -1.13
CA PRO A 296 9.35 -14.22 -0.23
C PRO A 296 9.56 -13.74 1.21
N PHE A 297 10.78 -13.81 1.75
CA PHE A 297 11.06 -13.35 3.12
C PHE A 297 10.79 -11.83 3.33
N HIS A 298 10.77 -11.03 2.27
CA HIS A 298 10.64 -9.56 2.38
C HIS A 298 9.40 -9.14 3.19
N THR A 299 8.23 -9.71 2.92
CA THR A 299 7.01 -9.38 3.66
C THR A 299 6.94 -9.96 5.07
N THR A 300 7.88 -10.83 5.44
CA THR A 300 8.03 -11.31 6.81
C THR A 300 9.07 -10.50 7.62
N VAL A 301 9.72 -9.53 6.98
CA VAL A 301 10.64 -8.55 7.62
C VAL A 301 9.99 -7.19 7.79
N LEU A 302 9.23 -6.72 6.80
CA LEU A 302 8.63 -5.38 6.81
C LEU A 302 7.79 -5.07 8.06
N PRO A 303 6.96 -5.98 8.61
CA PRO A 303 6.21 -5.73 9.83
C PRO A 303 7.08 -5.45 11.06
N PHE A 304 8.28 -6.04 11.14
CA PHE A 304 9.24 -5.80 12.23
C PHE A 304 10.09 -4.54 12.05
N THR A 305 10.07 -3.95 10.89
CA THR A 305 10.95 -2.82 10.53
C THR A 305 10.15 -1.63 10.05
N ARG A 306 9.68 -1.67 8.80
CA ARG A 306 9.01 -0.55 8.14
C ARG A 306 7.69 -0.17 8.82
N LEU A 307 6.88 -1.15 9.23
CA LEU A 307 5.56 -0.91 9.81
C LEU A 307 5.59 -0.41 11.27
N GLN A 308 6.75 -0.44 11.92
CA GLN A 308 6.90 0.04 13.31
C GLN A 308 6.62 1.54 13.46
N GLY A 309 6.83 2.31 12.40
CA GLY A 309 6.59 3.76 12.40
C GLY A 309 5.24 4.19 11.79
N GLY A 310 4.42 3.23 11.36
CA GLY A 310 3.11 3.53 10.77
C GLY A 310 2.71 2.59 9.63
N PRO A 311 1.48 2.73 9.10
CA PRO A 311 0.93 1.87 8.07
C PRO A 311 1.74 1.93 6.76
N MET A 312 1.69 0.86 5.98
CA MET A 312 2.36 0.78 4.68
C MET A 312 1.37 0.49 3.56
N ASP A 313 1.38 1.32 2.52
CA ASP A 313 0.74 1.01 1.25
C ASP A 313 1.62 0.03 0.47
N TYR A 314 1.47 -1.26 0.79
CA TYR A 314 2.23 -2.34 0.16
C TYR A 314 1.69 -2.71 -1.22
N THR A 315 0.45 -2.33 -1.53
CA THR A 315 -0.29 -2.65 -2.76
C THR A 315 -0.41 -4.16 -3.03
N PRO A 316 -1.04 -4.93 -2.11
CA PRO A 316 -1.19 -6.38 -2.25
C PRO A 316 -2.28 -6.77 -3.25
N GLY A 317 -2.39 -8.07 -3.51
CA GLY A 317 -3.53 -8.63 -4.22
C GLY A 317 -3.28 -8.94 -5.70
N ILE A 318 -2.04 -9.09 -6.13
CA ILE A 318 -1.74 -9.55 -7.49
C ILE A 318 -2.09 -11.03 -7.63
N PHE A 319 -2.95 -11.36 -8.58
CA PHE A 319 -3.38 -12.73 -8.89
C PHE A 319 -2.70 -13.28 -10.14
N GLU A 320 -2.31 -12.44 -11.10
CA GLU A 320 -1.46 -12.86 -12.20
C GLU A 320 0.01 -12.66 -11.86
N MET A 321 0.69 -13.77 -11.56
CA MET A 321 2.08 -13.77 -11.10
C MET A 321 3.12 -13.63 -12.21
N ASP A 322 2.75 -13.97 -13.44
CA ASP A 322 3.62 -13.92 -14.61
C ASP A 322 3.46 -12.61 -15.36
N MET A 323 4.43 -11.71 -15.21
CA MET A 323 4.38 -10.38 -15.83
C MET A 323 4.40 -10.42 -17.36
N SER A 324 4.82 -11.54 -17.97
CA SER A 324 4.77 -11.70 -19.45
C SER A 324 3.33 -11.70 -19.99
N LYS A 325 2.32 -11.93 -19.13
CA LYS A 325 0.91 -11.85 -19.50
C LYS A 325 0.43 -10.42 -19.73
N LEU A 326 1.03 -9.44 -19.06
CA LEU A 326 0.76 -8.01 -19.24
C LEU A 326 1.73 -7.36 -20.23
N ASN A 327 2.99 -7.76 -20.18
CA ASN A 327 4.05 -7.28 -21.06
C ASN A 327 4.86 -8.48 -21.61
N PRO A 328 4.67 -8.88 -22.87
CA PRO A 328 5.36 -10.05 -23.45
C PRO A 328 6.90 -9.99 -23.38
N ASN A 329 7.48 -8.81 -23.21
CA ASN A 329 8.92 -8.62 -23.05
C ASN A 329 9.41 -8.78 -21.62
N SER A 330 8.50 -8.81 -20.64
CA SER A 330 8.86 -8.95 -19.23
C SER A 330 9.29 -10.37 -18.91
N LYS A 331 10.35 -10.48 -18.11
CA LYS A 331 10.83 -11.74 -17.49
C LYS A 331 10.57 -11.74 -15.99
N SER A 332 9.89 -10.73 -15.48
CA SER A 332 9.59 -10.60 -14.05
C SER A 332 8.45 -11.51 -13.62
N HIS A 333 8.45 -11.82 -12.33
CA HIS A 333 7.46 -12.70 -11.72
C HIS A 333 7.20 -12.27 -10.28
N VAL A 334 5.94 -12.26 -9.86
CA VAL A 334 5.56 -12.03 -8.47
C VAL A 334 5.89 -13.27 -7.65
N ASN A 335 6.84 -13.14 -6.73
CA ASN A 335 7.32 -14.26 -5.89
C ASN A 335 6.37 -14.54 -4.71
N SER A 336 5.19 -15.00 -5.02
CA SER A 336 4.10 -15.22 -4.06
C SER A 336 3.17 -16.31 -4.55
N THR A 337 2.41 -16.93 -3.64
CA THR A 337 1.21 -17.67 -4.02
C THR A 337 -0.03 -16.79 -3.95
N LEU A 338 -1.13 -17.21 -4.59
CA LEU A 338 -2.41 -16.51 -4.53
C LEU A 338 -2.92 -16.42 -3.08
N ALA A 339 -2.85 -17.50 -2.32
CA ALA A 339 -3.28 -17.52 -0.92
C ALA A 339 -2.45 -16.54 -0.05
N ARG A 340 -1.15 -16.39 -0.33
CA ARG A 340 -0.32 -15.39 0.35
C ARG A 340 -0.70 -13.97 -0.03
N GLN A 341 -1.08 -13.70 -1.28
CA GLN A 341 -1.57 -12.37 -1.68
C GLN A 341 -2.81 -11.96 -0.88
N LEU A 342 -3.70 -12.91 -0.57
CA LEU A 342 -4.84 -12.67 0.33
C LEU A 342 -4.36 -12.39 1.77
N ALA A 343 -3.40 -13.16 2.27
CA ALA A 343 -2.88 -13.01 3.63
C ALA A 343 -2.22 -11.65 3.89
N LEU A 344 -1.65 -11.02 2.87
CA LEU A 344 -1.00 -9.71 2.97
C LEU A 344 -1.97 -8.61 3.43
N TYR A 345 -3.26 -8.72 3.17
CA TYR A 345 -4.27 -7.77 3.67
C TYR A 345 -4.37 -7.77 5.20
N VAL A 346 -3.93 -8.84 5.85
CA VAL A 346 -3.92 -8.96 7.30
C VAL A 346 -2.54 -8.71 7.89
N THR A 347 -1.48 -9.25 7.26
CA THR A 347 -0.10 -9.15 7.80
C THR A 347 0.55 -7.80 7.53
N MET A 348 0.20 -7.13 6.43
CA MET A 348 0.69 -5.80 6.06
C MET A 348 -0.36 -4.75 6.45
N TYR A 349 -0.23 -4.21 7.66
CA TYR A 349 -1.22 -3.26 8.18
C TYR A 349 -1.24 -1.96 7.38
N SER A 350 -2.42 -1.60 6.90
CA SER A 350 -2.73 -0.27 6.37
C SER A 350 -4.23 0.00 6.47
N PRO A 351 -4.66 1.20 6.90
CA PRO A 351 -6.05 1.63 6.79
C PRO A 351 -6.41 2.07 5.35
N LEU A 352 -5.43 2.06 4.45
CA LEU A 352 -5.60 2.31 3.02
C LEU A 352 -5.01 1.11 2.28
N GLN A 353 -5.87 0.25 1.72
CA GLN A 353 -5.47 -1.01 1.09
C GLN A 353 -5.90 -1.08 -0.37
N MET A 354 -4.98 -1.39 -1.25
CA MET A 354 -5.23 -1.57 -2.67
C MET A 354 -5.58 -3.02 -3.02
N ALA A 355 -6.52 -3.20 -3.94
CA ALA A 355 -6.58 -4.39 -4.78
C ALA A 355 -5.77 -4.07 -6.04
N ALA A 356 -4.52 -4.52 -6.07
CA ALA A 356 -3.52 -3.94 -6.96
C ALA A 356 -3.53 -4.48 -8.39
N ASP A 357 -4.17 -5.63 -8.65
CA ASP A 357 -4.26 -6.22 -9.98
C ASP A 357 -5.37 -5.59 -10.83
N ILE A 358 -5.38 -5.89 -12.12
CA ILE A 358 -6.42 -5.44 -13.04
C ILE A 358 -7.72 -6.25 -12.86
N PRO A 359 -8.90 -5.68 -13.18
CA PRO A 359 -10.19 -6.36 -13.04
C PRO A 359 -10.25 -7.74 -13.69
N GLU A 360 -9.71 -7.88 -14.88
CA GLU A 360 -9.74 -9.13 -15.65
C GLU A 360 -9.01 -10.29 -14.96
N ASN A 361 -7.95 -10.01 -14.22
CA ASN A 361 -7.23 -11.03 -13.47
C ASN A 361 -8.03 -11.49 -12.25
N TYR A 362 -8.75 -10.60 -11.58
CA TYR A 362 -9.66 -10.96 -10.49
C TYR A 362 -10.85 -11.79 -10.97
N GLU A 363 -11.41 -11.47 -12.14
CA GLU A 363 -12.55 -12.20 -12.71
C GLU A 363 -12.27 -13.68 -12.96
N ARG A 364 -11.01 -14.07 -13.09
CA ARG A 364 -10.58 -15.46 -13.21
C ARG A 364 -10.65 -16.25 -11.90
N PHE A 365 -10.68 -15.58 -10.74
CA PHE A 365 -10.56 -16.16 -9.39
C PHE A 365 -11.54 -15.51 -8.41
N MET A 366 -12.80 -15.37 -8.81
CA MET A 366 -13.81 -14.63 -8.03
C MET A 366 -14.11 -15.25 -6.66
N ASP A 367 -13.91 -16.55 -6.51
CA ASP A 367 -14.04 -17.25 -5.23
C ASP A 367 -12.92 -16.88 -4.24
N ALA A 368 -11.68 -16.76 -4.71
CA ALA A 368 -10.57 -16.25 -3.92
C ALA A 368 -10.68 -14.72 -3.69
N PHE A 369 -11.11 -13.96 -4.69
CA PHE A 369 -11.32 -12.52 -4.60
C PHE A 369 -12.36 -12.14 -3.53
N GLN A 370 -13.24 -13.08 -3.17
CA GLN A 370 -14.21 -12.88 -2.09
C GLN A 370 -13.53 -12.50 -0.78
N PHE A 371 -12.33 -13.03 -0.48
CA PHE A 371 -11.59 -12.62 0.72
C PHE A 371 -11.22 -11.13 0.68
N ILE A 372 -10.75 -10.60 -0.46
CA ILE A 372 -10.41 -9.17 -0.61
C ILE A 372 -11.65 -8.29 -0.42
N LYS A 373 -12.82 -8.76 -0.87
CA LYS A 373 -14.08 -8.05 -0.65
C LYS A 373 -14.48 -8.01 0.83
N ASP A 374 -14.30 -9.12 1.55
CA ASP A 374 -14.77 -9.31 2.91
C ASP A 374 -13.82 -8.70 3.96
N VAL A 375 -12.49 -8.74 3.72
CA VAL A 375 -11.50 -8.25 4.69
C VAL A 375 -11.62 -6.74 4.87
N PRO A 376 -11.81 -6.24 6.12
CA PRO A 376 -11.85 -4.80 6.36
C PRO A 376 -10.44 -4.20 6.40
N VAL A 377 -10.38 -2.88 6.47
CA VAL A 377 -9.13 -2.10 6.58
C VAL A 377 -9.04 -1.30 7.88
N ASP A 378 -10.01 -1.49 8.79
CA ASP A 378 -10.05 -0.88 10.12
C ASP A 378 -10.30 -1.96 11.19
N TRP A 379 -9.56 -1.89 12.31
CA TRP A 379 -9.44 -2.96 13.26
C TRP A 379 -9.59 -2.47 14.70
N ASP A 380 -10.31 -3.24 15.53
CA ASP A 380 -10.40 -3.01 16.97
C ASP A 380 -9.25 -3.66 17.73
N GLU A 381 -8.79 -4.83 17.26
CA GLU A 381 -7.76 -5.61 17.94
C GLU A 381 -6.85 -6.33 16.94
N SER A 382 -5.58 -6.47 17.32
CA SER A 382 -4.59 -7.26 16.56
C SER A 382 -3.84 -8.19 17.50
N LYS A 383 -3.74 -9.46 17.11
CA LYS A 383 -2.94 -10.49 17.78
C LYS A 383 -1.94 -11.08 16.82
N TYR A 384 -0.73 -11.26 17.29
CA TYR A 384 0.32 -11.97 16.55
C TYR A 384 0.46 -13.36 17.13
N LEU A 385 -0.04 -14.37 16.41
CA LEU A 385 -0.16 -15.73 16.91
C LEU A 385 1.20 -16.44 16.87
N GLU A 386 1.91 -16.29 15.75
CA GLU A 386 3.25 -16.87 15.53
C GLU A 386 4.06 -15.87 14.68
N ALA A 387 5.35 -15.70 15.01
CA ALA A 387 6.18 -14.79 14.24
C ALA A 387 7.68 -15.10 14.39
N GLU A 388 8.40 -15.07 13.26
CA GLU A 388 9.86 -15.08 13.23
C GLU A 388 10.35 -14.21 12.06
N PRO A 389 11.16 -13.16 12.30
CA PRO A 389 11.61 -12.26 11.27
C PRO A 389 12.33 -12.99 10.14
N GLY A 390 11.92 -12.72 8.90
CA GLY A 390 12.49 -13.34 7.72
C GLY A 390 11.94 -14.73 7.38
N ARG A 391 11.16 -15.34 8.29
CA ARG A 391 10.65 -16.70 8.10
C ARG A 391 9.13 -16.75 7.96
N TYR A 392 8.38 -16.25 8.93
CA TYR A 392 6.92 -16.27 8.89
C TYR A 392 6.29 -15.24 9.82
N ILE A 393 5.04 -14.89 9.55
CA ILE A 393 4.15 -14.14 10.42
C ILE A 393 2.75 -14.70 10.30
N VAL A 394 2.10 -14.93 11.45
CA VAL A 394 0.69 -15.25 11.56
C VAL A 394 0.02 -14.19 12.44
N ALA A 395 -0.85 -13.40 11.83
CA ALA A 395 -1.59 -12.35 12.51
C ALA A 395 -3.09 -12.61 12.46
N ALA A 396 -3.79 -12.30 13.55
CA ALA A 396 -5.24 -12.28 13.62
C ALA A 396 -5.71 -10.86 13.99
N ARG A 397 -6.72 -10.35 13.28
CA ARG A 397 -7.25 -9.01 13.51
C ARG A 397 -8.76 -9.04 13.62
N LYS A 398 -9.29 -8.33 14.62
CA LYS A 398 -10.73 -8.14 14.83
C LYS A 398 -11.22 -6.95 14.04
N ALA A 399 -12.23 -7.16 13.21
CA ALA A 399 -12.85 -6.10 12.43
C ALA A 399 -13.53 -5.08 13.35
N LYS A 400 -13.34 -3.80 13.10
CA LYS A 400 -13.86 -2.72 13.91
C LYS A 400 -15.38 -2.77 14.04
N GLY A 401 -15.86 -2.63 15.27
CA GLY A 401 -17.29 -2.61 15.58
C GLY A 401 -18.01 -3.95 15.35
N SER A 402 -17.27 -5.07 15.27
CA SER A 402 -17.85 -6.41 15.08
C SER A 402 -17.11 -7.48 15.89
N ASN A 403 -17.63 -8.72 15.85
CA ASN A 403 -16.93 -9.89 16.41
C ASN A 403 -16.27 -10.74 15.34
N ASN A 404 -16.16 -10.22 14.11
CA ASN A 404 -15.52 -10.91 13.01
C ASN A 404 -14.01 -10.80 13.12
N TRP A 405 -13.32 -11.88 12.81
CA TRP A 405 -11.87 -11.94 12.79
C TRP A 405 -11.32 -12.35 11.42
N PHE A 406 -10.13 -11.89 11.14
CA PHE A 406 -9.42 -12.24 9.92
C PHE A 406 -7.99 -12.66 10.29
N ILE A 407 -7.56 -13.81 9.77
CA ILE A 407 -6.21 -14.33 10.01
C ILE A 407 -5.46 -14.31 8.68
N GLY A 408 -4.18 -13.92 8.72
CA GLY A 408 -3.26 -14.04 7.60
C GLY A 408 -1.95 -14.66 8.03
N CYS A 409 -1.42 -15.56 7.20
CA CYS A 409 -0.07 -16.09 7.32
C CYS A 409 0.71 -15.80 6.06
N THR A 410 1.89 -15.21 6.20
CA THR A 410 2.89 -15.12 5.13
C THR A 410 4.16 -15.85 5.53
N SER A 411 4.74 -16.64 4.61
CA SER A 411 5.98 -17.38 4.84
C SER A 411 7.09 -16.95 3.88
N GLY A 412 8.32 -17.11 4.32
CA GLY A 412 9.53 -17.01 3.51
C GLY A 412 9.73 -18.25 2.65
N GLU A 413 10.98 -18.46 2.21
CA GLU A 413 11.34 -19.52 1.29
C GLU A 413 11.23 -20.95 1.86
N GLU A 414 11.13 -21.09 3.18
CA GLU A 414 11.05 -22.39 3.84
C GLU A 414 9.63 -22.91 4.06
N GLY A 415 8.63 -22.02 3.89
CA GLY A 415 7.25 -22.34 4.27
C GLY A 415 7.04 -22.34 5.78
N HIS A 416 5.82 -22.71 6.24
CA HIS A 416 5.49 -22.74 7.65
C HIS A 416 4.35 -23.73 7.97
N LEU A 417 4.42 -24.39 9.11
CA LEU A 417 3.38 -25.24 9.66
C LEU A 417 2.86 -24.63 10.95
N SER A 418 1.56 -24.41 11.05
CA SER A 418 0.90 -23.82 12.21
C SER A 418 -0.14 -24.75 12.82
N THR A 419 -0.33 -24.64 14.13
CA THR A 419 -1.52 -25.14 14.82
C THR A 419 -2.20 -23.97 15.51
N LEU A 420 -3.16 -23.36 14.81
CA LEU A 420 -3.84 -22.14 15.23
C LEU A 420 -4.89 -22.47 16.30
N LYS A 421 -4.65 -22.09 17.53
CA LYS A 421 -5.67 -22.08 18.58
C LYS A 421 -6.53 -20.83 18.42
N LEU A 422 -7.84 -21.00 18.39
CA LEU A 422 -8.79 -19.89 18.23
C LEU A 422 -9.35 -19.40 19.58
N ASP A 423 -8.59 -19.54 20.65
CA ASP A 423 -8.95 -19.21 22.03
C ASP A 423 -9.19 -17.71 22.30
N PHE A 424 -8.86 -16.87 21.32
CA PHE A 424 -9.18 -15.45 21.32
C PHE A 424 -10.63 -15.13 20.87
N LEU A 425 -11.36 -16.12 20.35
CA LEU A 425 -12.78 -15.97 20.02
C LEU A 425 -13.65 -15.99 21.28
N ASP A 426 -14.82 -15.36 21.23
CA ASP A 426 -15.77 -15.38 22.33
C ASP A 426 -16.26 -16.80 22.61
N ASN A 427 -16.23 -17.23 23.90
CA ASN A 427 -16.50 -18.59 24.29
C ASN A 427 -17.93 -19.08 23.98
N ASP A 428 -18.88 -18.16 24.01
CA ASP A 428 -20.31 -18.47 23.85
C ASP A 428 -20.80 -18.33 22.39
N LYS A 429 -19.87 -18.05 21.49
CA LYS A 429 -20.20 -17.80 20.11
C LYS A 429 -19.70 -18.88 19.15
N LYS A 430 -20.39 -19.00 18.03
CA LYS A 430 -19.99 -19.82 16.89
C LYS A 430 -19.71 -18.93 15.69
N TYR A 431 -18.76 -19.36 14.89
CA TYR A 431 -18.34 -18.62 13.72
C TYR A 431 -18.28 -19.53 12.50
N ILE A 432 -18.48 -18.96 11.31
CA ILE A 432 -18.12 -19.59 10.07
C ILE A 432 -16.70 -19.15 9.71
N ALA A 433 -15.78 -20.10 9.64
CA ALA A 433 -14.47 -19.87 9.08
C ALA A 433 -14.44 -20.27 7.59
N THR A 434 -13.99 -19.35 6.73
CA THR A 434 -13.63 -19.65 5.34
C THR A 434 -12.13 -19.55 5.23
N VAL A 435 -11.48 -20.65 4.89
CA VAL A 435 -10.03 -20.79 4.80
C VAL A 435 -9.63 -20.77 3.33
N TYR A 436 -8.76 -19.87 2.96
CA TYR A 436 -8.10 -19.77 1.66
C TYR A 436 -6.64 -20.18 1.87
N GLU A 437 -6.23 -21.29 1.34
CA GLU A 437 -4.92 -21.89 1.63
C GLU A 437 -4.19 -22.33 0.36
N ASP A 438 -2.87 -22.46 0.45
CA ASP A 438 -2.05 -22.99 -0.63
C ASP A 438 -2.52 -24.40 -1.03
N GLY A 439 -2.61 -24.68 -2.33
CA GLY A 439 -2.88 -26.00 -2.85
C GLY A 439 -1.72 -26.98 -2.54
N LYS A 440 -1.98 -28.28 -2.68
CA LYS A 440 -0.98 -29.32 -2.35
C LYS A 440 0.32 -29.19 -3.13
N ASP A 441 0.24 -28.73 -4.36
CA ASP A 441 1.34 -28.55 -5.31
C ASP A 441 1.70 -27.08 -5.50
N ALA A 442 1.20 -26.17 -4.64
CA ALA A 442 1.50 -24.76 -4.71
C ALA A 442 2.99 -24.49 -4.45
N HIS A 443 3.53 -23.54 -5.18
CA HIS A 443 4.89 -23.03 -5.01
C HIS A 443 4.99 -21.64 -5.65
N TYR A 444 5.60 -20.70 -4.96
CA TYR A 444 5.63 -19.28 -5.38
C TYR A 444 6.22 -19.02 -6.78
N ARG A 445 6.98 -19.96 -7.37
CA ARG A 445 7.58 -19.83 -8.71
C ARG A 445 6.90 -20.74 -9.74
N ASN A 446 6.69 -22.01 -9.36
CA ASN A 446 6.34 -23.04 -10.35
C ASN A 446 4.82 -23.24 -10.47
N ASN A 447 4.07 -23.00 -9.39
CA ASN A 447 2.61 -23.14 -9.38
C ASN A 447 1.97 -22.17 -8.37
N PRO A 448 2.06 -20.85 -8.60
CA PRO A 448 1.67 -19.84 -7.61
C PRO A 448 0.14 -19.69 -7.46
N GLN A 449 -0.64 -20.09 -8.46
CA GLN A 449 -2.09 -19.96 -8.49
C GLN A 449 -2.82 -21.22 -8.00
N SER A 450 -2.09 -22.24 -7.50
CA SER A 450 -2.70 -23.41 -6.88
C SER A 450 -3.16 -23.05 -5.46
N TYR A 451 -4.47 -23.12 -5.21
CA TYR A 451 -5.08 -22.83 -3.91
C TYR A 451 -6.28 -23.73 -3.65
N GLY A 452 -6.73 -23.76 -2.41
CA GLY A 452 -7.94 -24.42 -1.98
C GLY A 452 -8.78 -23.53 -1.08
N ILE A 453 -10.10 -23.77 -1.10
CA ILE A 453 -11.03 -23.09 -0.20
C ILE A 453 -11.81 -24.16 0.58
N ARG A 454 -11.80 -24.06 1.91
CA ARG A 454 -12.62 -24.89 2.77
C ARG A 454 -13.38 -24.03 3.78
N LYS A 455 -14.58 -24.47 4.15
CA LYS A 455 -15.49 -23.72 4.99
C LYS A 455 -16.08 -24.62 6.06
N GLY A 456 -16.21 -24.08 7.28
CA GLY A 456 -16.83 -24.84 8.37
C GLY A 456 -17.05 -24.01 9.63
N ILE A 457 -17.60 -24.64 10.65
CA ILE A 457 -17.89 -24.00 11.94
C ILE A 457 -16.65 -24.07 12.83
N VAL A 458 -16.35 -22.96 13.50
CA VAL A 458 -15.31 -22.87 14.53
C VAL A 458 -15.84 -22.18 15.80
N THR A 459 -15.16 -22.42 16.90
CA THR A 459 -15.40 -21.82 18.22
C THR A 459 -14.07 -21.51 18.88
N ALA A 460 -14.08 -20.89 20.05
CA ALA A 460 -12.89 -20.67 20.88
C ALA A 460 -12.11 -21.95 21.22
N LYS A 461 -12.76 -23.12 21.15
CA LYS A 461 -12.13 -24.44 21.41
C LYS A 461 -11.52 -25.08 20.18
N SER A 462 -11.66 -24.47 19.00
CA SER A 462 -11.15 -24.99 17.75
C SER A 462 -9.64 -24.79 17.63
N ALA A 463 -8.96 -25.76 17.01
CA ALA A 463 -7.57 -25.67 16.61
C ALA A 463 -7.45 -26.10 15.15
N LEU A 464 -6.88 -25.25 14.31
CA LEU A 464 -6.74 -25.49 12.88
C LEU A 464 -5.28 -25.83 12.53
N LYS A 465 -5.06 -26.96 11.88
CA LYS A 465 -3.75 -27.29 11.31
C LYS A 465 -3.63 -26.64 9.95
N MET A 466 -2.64 -25.79 9.80
CA MET A 466 -2.41 -24.98 8.60
C MET A 466 -1.00 -25.20 8.06
N LYS A 467 -0.89 -25.09 6.73
CA LYS A 467 0.40 -25.17 6.03
C LYS A 467 0.50 -24.02 5.03
N ALA A 468 1.55 -23.23 5.14
CA ALA A 468 2.03 -22.34 4.09
C ALA A 468 3.21 -23.02 3.38
N VAL A 469 3.19 -23.08 2.05
CA VAL A 469 4.33 -23.60 1.27
C VAL A 469 5.45 -22.54 1.18
N ALA A 470 6.57 -22.90 0.57
CA ALA A 470 7.65 -21.94 0.27
C ALA A 470 7.09 -20.72 -0.47
N GLY A 471 7.32 -19.52 0.08
CA GLY A 471 6.78 -18.27 -0.47
C GLY A 471 5.26 -18.18 -0.49
N GLY A 472 4.58 -19.03 0.26
CA GLY A 472 3.14 -19.15 0.31
C GLY A 472 2.50 -18.55 1.56
N GLY A 473 1.25 -18.92 1.78
CA GLY A 473 0.48 -18.43 2.91
C GLY A 473 -0.94 -19.01 2.99
N TYR A 474 -1.70 -18.47 3.92
CA TYR A 474 -3.14 -18.70 4.01
C TYR A 474 -3.86 -17.48 4.58
N ALA A 475 -5.11 -17.34 4.21
CA ALA A 475 -5.99 -16.31 4.75
C ALA A 475 -7.29 -16.94 5.25
N ILE A 476 -7.83 -16.45 6.36
CA ILE A 476 -9.05 -16.99 6.97
C ILE A 476 -9.97 -15.84 7.34
N SER A 477 -11.21 -15.86 6.87
CA SER A 477 -12.27 -15.03 7.41
C SER A 477 -13.07 -15.83 8.45
N ILE A 478 -13.32 -15.25 9.62
CA ILE A 478 -14.04 -15.86 10.73
C ILE A 478 -15.21 -14.95 11.09
N ILE A 479 -16.39 -15.28 10.61
CA ILE A 479 -17.60 -14.45 10.67
C ILE A 479 -18.55 -15.01 11.74
N GLU A 480 -18.99 -14.16 12.68
CA GLU A 480 -19.94 -14.54 13.73
C GLU A 480 -21.26 -15.03 13.12
N ILE A 481 -21.78 -16.12 13.64
CA ILE A 481 -23.07 -16.66 13.24
C ILE A 481 -24.16 -15.98 14.07
N THR A 482 -24.95 -15.14 13.41
CA THR A 482 -26.09 -14.43 14.00
C THR A 482 -27.44 -15.04 13.63
N ASP A 483 -27.51 -15.85 12.56
CA ASP A 483 -28.71 -16.53 12.07
C ASP A 483 -28.55 -18.06 12.14
N LYS A 484 -29.48 -18.72 12.82
CA LYS A 484 -29.49 -20.19 12.98
C LYS A 484 -29.76 -20.96 11.66
N THR A 485 -30.32 -20.32 10.65
CA THR A 485 -30.64 -20.98 9.37
C THR A 485 -29.41 -21.26 8.52
N VAL A 486 -28.30 -20.55 8.73
CA VAL A 486 -27.04 -20.69 7.98
C VAL A 486 -26.27 -21.98 8.33
N LEU A 487 -26.69 -22.71 9.36
CA LEU A 487 -25.93 -23.85 9.92
C LEU A 487 -26.24 -25.21 9.30
N ARG A 488 -27.26 -25.35 8.44
CA ARG A 488 -27.85 -26.64 8.10
C ARG A 488 -26.91 -27.65 7.42
N ASP A 489 -25.78 -27.19 6.80
CA ASP A 489 -24.89 -28.08 6.05
C ASP A 489 -23.40 -27.93 6.41
N LEU A 490 -23.03 -27.10 7.40
CA LEU A 490 -21.64 -26.87 7.74
C LEU A 490 -21.19 -27.79 8.89
N LYS A 491 -20.11 -28.55 8.62
CA LYS A 491 -19.42 -29.36 9.64
C LYS A 491 -18.41 -28.50 10.41
N ASN A 492 -18.03 -28.98 11.60
CA ASN A 492 -16.91 -28.39 12.32
C ASN A 492 -15.63 -28.50 11.50
N LEU A 493 -14.95 -27.39 11.38
CA LEU A 493 -13.65 -27.35 10.72
C LEU A 493 -12.58 -27.94 11.68
N LYS A 494 -11.75 -28.85 11.13
CA LYS A 494 -10.69 -29.52 11.88
C LYS A 494 -9.31 -29.04 11.40
#